data_a8618465a022ebe42f045e5bc9441108
#
_entry.id   a8618465a022ebe42f045e5bc9441108
#
_cell.length_a   1.000
_cell.length_b   1.000
_cell.length_c   1.000
_cell.angle_alpha   90.00
_cell.angle_beta   90.00
_cell.angle_gamma   90.00
#
_symmetry.space_group_name_H-M   'P 1'
#
loop_
_entity.id
_entity.type
_entity.pdbx_description
1 polymer ?
#
loop_
_entity_poly.entity_id
_entity_poly.type
_entity_poly.pdbx_seq_one_letter_code
_entity_poly.pdbx_strand_id
1 'polypeptide(L)'
;MPDNIKNNKRTDDFNKVKKNFKKLLFRMKSTKTWIFIFFVGLLAAVMIIVENVSYYFFQKNLIEIEMAQLQTSAAVMSGEFSSYASFSEAEKNGVYERMRRYSAMNSVRIRVIDERFVIVSDSYLVEYGRNIINSNVINSFTTGKSISFYDRKNTNIEVAVPINGTDGSILGVLVVSKDLDEVYKNSVNDNIFTVMVAVIAVAVILVLLFERGIGKSYRKAYKIVEDVANGHTDKRIPVKGSYELRLFAKDFNNIMDRAGMLDESRQEFVSNVSHELKTPITSIKVLADSLNMQDDVPIELYKEFMQDITNEIDRESKIIEDLLSLVKMDKSEDVMNISSVNVNEMLEIVLKRLKPIAQKKNVELLFESFRPVVAEIDEVKFTLVISNLVENAIKYNVSDGWVHVSLNADYQYFYVRVEDSGIGIPKESQDLVFDRFYRVDKARSRQTGGTGLGLAIVQNIVLLHHGTIKLHSEEGTGTTFTVRIPLNYVG
;
A
#
# COMPACT_ATOMS: atom_id res chain seq x y z
N MET A 1 48.77 4.92 -36.52
CA MET A 1 47.47 5.32 -35.89
C MET A 1 46.49 4.19 -35.80
N PRO A 2 46.79 3.01 -35.23
CA PRO A 2 45.76 1.99 -34.92
C PRO A 2 45.50 1.77 -33.43
N ASP A 3 46.24 2.37 -32.51
CA ASP A 3 46.11 2.04 -31.06
C ASP A 3 45.01 2.82 -30.32
N ASN A 4 44.54 3.94 -30.88
CA ASN A 4 43.50 4.76 -30.24
C ASN A 4 42.06 4.17 -30.38
N ILE A 5 41.82 3.31 -31.36
CA ILE A 5 40.49 2.72 -31.61
C ILE A 5 40.23 1.52 -30.71
N LYS A 6 41.28 0.80 -30.31
CA LYS A 6 41.16 -0.34 -29.37
C LYS A 6 40.93 0.09 -27.92
N ASN A 7 41.47 1.24 -27.50
CA ASN A 7 41.27 1.78 -26.16
C ASN A 7 39.85 2.35 -25.95
N ASN A 8 39.23 2.95 -26.99
CA ASN A 8 37.88 3.49 -26.90
C ASN A 8 36.81 2.39 -26.81
N LYS A 9 36.99 1.25 -27.49
CA LYS A 9 36.07 0.09 -27.37
C LYS A 9 36.12 -0.57 -25.97
N ARG A 10 37.31 -0.67 -25.36
CA ARG A 10 37.45 -1.23 -24.03
C ARG A 10 36.84 -0.35 -22.94
N THR A 11 36.93 0.96 -23.04
CA THR A 11 36.29 1.92 -22.13
C THR A 11 34.77 1.94 -22.27
N ASP A 12 34.23 1.79 -23.49
CA ASP A 12 32.78 1.69 -23.74
C ASP A 12 32.19 0.37 -23.20
N ASP A 13 32.88 -0.75 -23.38
CA ASP A 13 32.45 -2.03 -22.82
C ASP A 13 32.51 -2.04 -21.28
N PHE A 14 33.54 -1.41 -20.69
CA PHE A 14 33.64 -1.28 -19.24
C PHE A 14 32.53 -0.37 -18.65
N ASN A 15 32.21 0.71 -19.32
CA ASN A 15 31.11 1.61 -18.94
C ASN A 15 29.74 0.93 -19.08
N LYS A 16 29.56 0.11 -20.10
CA LYS A 16 28.35 -0.69 -20.33
C LYS A 16 28.17 -1.78 -19.26
N VAL A 17 29.26 -2.45 -18.86
CA VAL A 17 29.27 -3.42 -17.75
C VAL A 17 29.00 -2.72 -16.42
N LYS A 18 29.60 -1.55 -16.16
CA LYS A 18 29.39 -0.78 -14.94
C LYS A 18 27.95 -0.24 -14.84
N LYS A 19 27.36 0.17 -15.97
CA LYS A 19 25.95 0.61 -16.06
C LYS A 19 24.98 -0.55 -15.85
N ASN A 20 25.30 -1.73 -16.40
CA ASN A 20 24.51 -2.94 -16.18
C ASN A 20 24.65 -3.45 -14.74
N PHE A 21 25.85 -3.36 -14.14
CA PHE A 21 26.06 -3.73 -12.73
C PHE A 21 25.35 -2.78 -11.76
N LYS A 22 25.35 -1.46 -12.03
CA LYS A 22 24.52 -0.49 -11.29
C LYS A 22 23.02 -0.76 -11.44
N LYS A 23 22.54 -1.10 -12.65
CA LYS A 23 21.15 -1.53 -12.86
C LYS A 23 20.81 -2.83 -12.12
N LEU A 24 21.76 -3.78 -12.06
CA LEU A 24 21.58 -5.02 -11.32
C LEU A 24 21.54 -4.77 -9.81
N LEU A 25 22.46 -3.94 -9.27
CA LEU A 25 22.47 -3.51 -7.87
C LEU A 25 21.20 -2.71 -7.47
N PHE A 26 20.69 -1.87 -8.37
CA PHE A 26 19.44 -1.16 -8.13
C PHE A 26 18.22 -2.11 -8.17
N ARG A 27 18.24 -3.12 -9.04
CA ARG A 27 17.26 -4.22 -9.05
C ARG A 27 17.33 -5.05 -7.77
N MET A 28 18.52 -5.28 -7.21
CA MET A 28 18.71 -6.00 -5.93
C MET A 28 18.17 -5.24 -4.72
N LYS A 29 17.98 -3.91 -4.80
CA LYS A 29 17.31 -3.10 -3.77
C LYS A 29 15.78 -3.14 -3.85
N SER A 30 15.21 -3.77 -4.87
CA SER A 30 13.76 -3.94 -4.99
C SER A 30 13.27 -4.96 -3.96
N THR A 31 12.23 -4.63 -3.22
CA THR A 31 11.51 -5.54 -2.30
C THR A 31 11.15 -6.87 -2.97
N LYS A 32 10.88 -6.85 -4.28
CA LYS A 32 10.60 -8.04 -5.09
C LYS A 32 11.79 -9.00 -5.17
N THR A 33 13.00 -8.48 -5.32
CA THR A 33 14.22 -9.30 -5.38
C THR A 33 14.52 -9.94 -4.03
N TRP A 34 14.26 -9.23 -2.94
CA TRP A 34 14.39 -9.79 -1.58
C TRP A 34 13.35 -10.87 -1.29
N ILE A 35 12.09 -10.66 -1.68
CA ILE A 35 11.04 -11.67 -1.59
C ILE A 35 11.40 -12.90 -2.42
N PHE A 36 11.92 -12.70 -3.66
CA PHE A 36 12.38 -13.79 -4.51
C PHE A 36 13.52 -14.60 -3.86
N ILE A 37 14.56 -13.93 -3.38
CA ILE A 37 15.71 -14.57 -2.71
C ILE A 37 15.24 -15.33 -1.47
N PHE A 38 14.32 -14.75 -0.68
CA PHE A 38 13.73 -15.38 0.49
C PHE A 38 12.98 -16.67 0.13
N PHE A 39 12.11 -16.64 -0.90
CA PHE A 39 11.36 -17.83 -1.33
C PHE A 39 12.28 -18.91 -1.91
N VAL A 40 13.29 -18.55 -2.69
CA VAL A 40 14.28 -19.49 -3.21
C VAL A 40 15.09 -20.11 -2.07
N GLY A 41 15.52 -19.30 -1.10
CA GLY A 41 16.22 -19.78 0.08
C GLY A 41 15.38 -20.70 0.96
N LEU A 42 14.10 -20.35 1.17
CA LEU A 42 13.14 -21.17 1.90
C LEU A 42 12.92 -22.52 1.20
N LEU A 43 12.75 -22.51 -0.11
CA LEU A 43 12.53 -23.71 -0.91
C LEU A 43 13.76 -24.62 -0.87
N ALA A 44 14.96 -24.05 -0.97
CA ALA A 44 16.21 -24.81 -0.82
C ALA A 44 16.35 -25.40 0.59
N ALA A 45 16.01 -24.67 1.64
CA ALA A 45 16.03 -25.17 3.01
C ALA A 45 15.03 -26.33 3.22
N VAL A 46 13.80 -26.19 2.72
CA VAL A 46 12.78 -27.27 2.76
C VAL A 46 13.28 -28.51 2.02
N MET A 47 13.90 -28.34 0.84
CA MET A 47 14.43 -29.47 0.06
C MET A 47 15.55 -30.18 0.80
N ILE A 48 16.48 -29.47 1.45
CA ILE A 48 17.54 -30.07 2.26
C ILE A 48 16.93 -30.88 3.42
N ILE A 49 15.88 -30.37 4.08
CA ILE A 49 15.20 -31.08 5.15
C ILE A 49 14.53 -32.36 4.61
N VAL A 50 13.79 -32.26 3.50
CA VAL A 50 13.12 -33.40 2.87
C VAL A 50 14.11 -34.47 2.43
N GLU A 51 15.24 -34.06 1.86
CA GLU A 51 16.32 -34.97 1.46
C GLU A 51 16.89 -35.74 2.66
N ASN A 52 17.23 -35.05 3.74
CA ASN A 52 17.76 -35.69 4.95
C ASN A 52 16.74 -36.65 5.59
N VAL A 53 15.47 -36.24 5.68
CA VAL A 53 14.40 -37.10 6.22
C VAL A 53 14.16 -38.30 5.33
N SER A 54 14.08 -38.14 4.01
CA SER A 54 13.94 -39.22 3.03
C SER A 54 15.09 -40.21 3.11
N TYR A 55 16.32 -39.69 3.19
CA TYR A 55 17.54 -40.51 3.32
C TYR A 55 17.50 -41.32 4.62
N TYR A 56 17.13 -40.73 5.74
CA TYR A 56 16.98 -41.42 7.02
C TYR A 56 15.95 -42.55 6.95
N PHE A 57 14.76 -42.30 6.40
CA PHE A 57 13.71 -43.34 6.25
C PHE A 57 14.14 -44.45 5.27
N PHE A 58 14.79 -44.07 4.17
CA PHE A 58 15.31 -45.03 3.20
C PHE A 58 16.35 -45.98 3.82
N GLN A 59 17.32 -45.41 4.57
CA GLN A 59 18.33 -46.22 5.25
C GLN A 59 17.66 -47.19 6.24
N LYS A 60 16.72 -46.70 7.06
CA LYS A 60 16.04 -47.56 8.02
C LYS A 60 15.29 -48.71 7.36
N ASN A 61 14.52 -48.41 6.32
CA ASN A 61 13.76 -49.43 5.60
C ASN A 61 14.68 -50.47 4.88
N LEU A 62 15.80 -49.97 4.31
CA LEU A 62 16.78 -50.87 3.65
C LEU A 62 17.40 -51.82 4.66
N ILE A 63 17.80 -51.34 5.82
CA ILE A 63 18.35 -52.20 6.89
C ILE A 63 17.33 -53.25 7.31
N GLU A 64 16.06 -52.87 7.54
CA GLU A 64 15.00 -53.79 7.94
C GLU A 64 14.72 -54.89 6.90
N ILE A 65 14.70 -54.53 5.62
CA ILE A 65 14.49 -55.46 4.49
C ILE A 65 15.69 -56.45 4.36
N GLU A 66 16.91 -55.92 4.38
CA GLU A 66 18.13 -56.75 4.29
C GLU A 66 18.28 -57.67 5.49
N MET A 67 17.99 -57.19 6.70
CA MET A 67 17.96 -58.03 7.92
C MET A 67 16.97 -59.18 7.77
N ALA A 68 15.73 -58.91 7.34
CA ALA A 68 14.72 -59.94 7.15
C ALA A 68 15.12 -60.99 6.08
N GLN A 69 15.70 -60.54 4.98
CA GLN A 69 16.20 -61.44 3.94
C GLN A 69 17.35 -62.29 4.43
N LEU A 70 18.33 -61.70 5.14
CA LEU A 70 19.44 -62.46 5.70
C LEU A 70 18.96 -63.46 6.76
N GLN A 71 18.00 -63.06 7.62
CA GLN A 71 17.43 -63.95 8.61
C GLN A 71 16.73 -65.15 7.98
N THR A 72 15.94 -64.91 6.95
CA THR A 72 15.27 -65.96 6.20
C THR A 72 16.28 -66.93 5.54
N SER A 73 17.29 -66.35 4.87
CA SER A 73 18.34 -67.14 4.21
C SER A 73 19.19 -67.94 5.23
N ALA A 74 19.56 -67.33 6.33
CA ALA A 74 20.31 -67.96 7.41
C ALA A 74 19.48 -69.11 8.06
N ALA A 75 18.17 -68.93 8.25
CA ALA A 75 17.29 -69.96 8.80
C ALA A 75 17.18 -71.19 7.83
N VAL A 76 17.03 -70.94 6.53
CA VAL A 76 17.03 -72.02 5.51
C VAL A 76 18.32 -72.79 5.51
N MET A 77 19.46 -72.07 5.53
CA MET A 77 20.79 -72.71 5.59
C MET A 77 21.03 -73.48 6.89
N SER A 78 20.62 -72.93 8.02
CA SER A 78 20.70 -73.62 9.32
C SER A 78 19.86 -74.91 9.29
N GLY A 79 18.70 -74.88 8.62
CA GLY A 79 17.81 -76.03 8.46
C GLY A 79 18.46 -77.19 7.64
N GLU A 80 19.40 -76.89 6.73
CA GLU A 80 20.11 -77.96 6.02
C GLU A 80 20.95 -78.83 6.96
N PHE A 81 21.46 -78.27 8.08
CA PHE A 81 22.24 -79.01 9.06
C PHE A 81 21.37 -79.95 9.89
N SER A 82 20.07 -79.73 10.04
CA SER A 82 19.18 -80.57 10.85
C SER A 82 19.06 -82.01 10.37
N SER A 83 19.57 -82.29 9.15
CA SER A 83 19.59 -83.63 8.55
C SER A 83 20.86 -84.40 8.90
N TYR A 84 21.81 -83.78 9.61
CA TYR A 84 23.11 -84.38 9.91
C TYR A 84 23.38 -84.39 11.42
N ALA A 85 24.03 -85.48 11.90
CA ALA A 85 24.34 -85.65 13.31
C ALA A 85 25.59 -84.87 13.74
N SER A 86 26.43 -84.39 12.83
CA SER A 86 27.66 -83.66 13.12
C SER A 86 28.08 -82.75 11.95
N PHE A 87 28.89 -81.70 12.26
CA PHE A 87 29.50 -80.83 11.26
C PHE A 87 30.40 -81.57 10.27
N SER A 88 31.09 -82.63 10.70
CA SER A 88 31.89 -83.47 9.79
C SER A 88 31.07 -84.22 8.78
N GLU A 89 29.90 -84.69 9.11
CA GLU A 89 28.96 -85.33 8.22
C GLU A 89 28.37 -84.34 7.22
N ALA A 90 27.98 -83.15 7.67
CA ALA A 90 27.52 -82.09 6.80
C ALA A 90 28.57 -81.64 5.80
N GLU A 91 29.84 -81.55 6.21
CA GLU A 91 30.95 -81.25 5.31
C GLU A 91 31.14 -82.28 4.21
N LYS A 92 31.11 -83.58 4.56
CA LYS A 92 31.20 -84.67 3.60
C LYS A 92 30.06 -84.66 2.55
N ASN A 93 28.91 -84.14 2.91
CA ASN A 93 27.77 -84.01 2.03
C ASN A 93 27.70 -82.65 1.29
N GLY A 94 28.80 -81.89 1.30
CA GLY A 94 29.00 -80.71 0.48
C GLY A 94 28.19 -79.44 0.98
N VAL A 95 27.72 -79.40 2.23
CA VAL A 95 26.95 -78.29 2.78
C VAL A 95 27.80 -76.99 2.75
N TYR A 96 29.08 -77.08 3.13
CA TYR A 96 29.96 -75.93 3.14
C TYR A 96 30.27 -75.36 1.75
N GLU A 97 30.29 -76.23 0.72
CA GLU A 97 30.46 -75.78 -0.68
C GLU A 97 29.23 -75.06 -1.20
N ARG A 98 28.02 -75.49 -0.83
CA ARG A 98 26.78 -74.81 -1.16
C ARG A 98 26.72 -73.42 -0.48
N MET A 99 27.15 -73.34 0.77
CA MET A 99 27.25 -72.11 1.51
C MET A 99 28.28 -71.13 0.88
N ARG A 100 29.44 -71.61 0.47
CA ARG A 100 30.44 -70.78 -0.23
C ARG A 100 29.90 -70.25 -1.56
N ARG A 101 29.19 -71.04 -2.34
CA ARG A 101 28.55 -70.60 -3.58
C ARG A 101 27.50 -69.54 -3.29
N TYR A 102 26.67 -69.73 -2.31
CA TYR A 102 25.67 -68.76 -1.91
C TYR A 102 26.32 -67.45 -1.41
N SER A 103 27.37 -67.56 -0.59
CA SER A 103 28.19 -66.42 -0.16
C SER A 103 28.73 -65.60 -1.32
N ALA A 104 29.30 -66.26 -2.33
CA ALA A 104 29.86 -65.57 -3.52
C ALA A 104 28.75 -64.89 -4.39
N MET A 105 27.58 -65.57 -4.52
CA MET A 105 26.47 -65.04 -5.36
C MET A 105 25.77 -63.84 -4.70
N ASN A 106 25.71 -63.76 -3.37
CA ASN A 106 24.93 -62.77 -2.64
C ASN A 106 25.82 -61.75 -1.88
N SER A 107 27.14 -61.82 -2.05
CA SER A 107 28.11 -60.93 -1.34
C SER A 107 27.90 -60.92 0.16
N VAL A 108 27.68 -62.13 0.76
CA VAL A 108 27.51 -62.33 2.18
C VAL A 108 28.62 -63.23 2.75
N ARG A 109 29.08 -62.95 3.94
CA ARG A 109 30.02 -63.83 4.63
C ARG A 109 29.26 -64.76 5.55
N ILE A 110 29.52 -66.08 5.46
CA ILE A 110 28.87 -67.13 6.23
C ILE A 110 29.92 -67.79 7.09
N ARG A 111 29.67 -67.89 8.40
CA ARG A 111 30.52 -68.55 9.41
C ARG A 111 29.68 -69.60 10.14
N VAL A 112 30.24 -70.78 10.30
CA VAL A 112 29.64 -71.86 11.10
C VAL A 112 30.49 -71.99 12.36
N ILE A 113 29.85 -71.93 13.51
CA ILE A 113 30.48 -71.92 14.82
C ILE A 113 29.97 -73.11 15.59
N ASP A 114 30.86 -73.89 16.19
CA ASP A 114 30.50 -75.09 16.98
C ASP A 114 30.11 -74.71 18.44
N GLU A 115 29.75 -75.76 19.24
CA GLU A 115 29.40 -75.64 20.66
C GLU A 115 30.54 -75.08 21.57
N ARG A 116 31.79 -75.12 21.09
CA ARG A 116 32.98 -74.59 21.76
C ARG A 116 33.32 -73.17 21.28
N PHE A 117 32.41 -72.56 20.52
CA PHE A 117 32.57 -71.23 19.91
C PHE A 117 33.80 -71.12 18.98
N VAL A 118 34.20 -72.26 18.35
CA VAL A 118 35.21 -72.29 17.31
C VAL A 118 34.60 -72.20 15.94
N ILE A 119 35.18 -71.42 15.02
CA ILE A 119 34.72 -71.33 13.61
C ILE A 119 35.15 -72.60 12.87
N VAL A 120 34.21 -73.46 12.60
CA VAL A 120 34.41 -74.69 11.85
C VAL A 120 34.27 -74.52 10.34
N SER A 121 33.69 -73.43 9.88
CA SER A 121 33.63 -73.01 8.46
C SER A 121 33.54 -71.50 8.35
N ASP A 122 34.27 -70.95 7.41
CA ASP A 122 34.19 -69.53 6.99
C ASP A 122 34.20 -69.43 5.50
N SER A 123 33.20 -68.88 4.91
CA SER A 123 33.06 -68.74 3.45
C SER A 123 34.18 -67.91 2.84
N TYR A 124 34.82 -66.99 3.58
CA TYR A 124 35.93 -66.18 3.14
C TYR A 124 37.33 -66.76 3.50
N LEU A 125 37.35 -67.86 4.26
CA LEU A 125 38.55 -68.56 4.69
C LEU A 125 39.50 -67.74 5.56
N VAL A 126 39.04 -66.68 6.17
CA VAL A 126 39.89 -65.72 6.95
C VAL A 126 40.02 -66.12 8.42
N GLU A 127 38.98 -66.66 9.02
CA GLU A 127 38.87 -66.88 10.49
C GLU A 127 38.66 -68.36 10.87
N TYR A 128 38.88 -69.25 9.95
CA TYR A 128 38.75 -70.69 10.22
C TYR A 128 39.65 -71.14 11.43
N GLY A 129 39.08 -71.92 12.34
CA GLY A 129 39.75 -72.40 13.55
C GLY A 129 39.94 -71.38 14.66
N ARG A 130 39.47 -70.15 14.53
CA ARG A 130 39.51 -69.14 15.58
C ARG A 130 38.34 -69.21 16.53
N ASN A 131 38.55 -68.87 17.80
CA ASN A 131 37.51 -68.74 18.79
C ASN A 131 36.79 -67.37 18.61
N ILE A 132 35.46 -67.40 18.59
CA ILE A 132 34.61 -66.20 18.55
C ILE A 132 33.94 -65.99 19.94
N ILE A 133 34.17 -64.82 20.53
CA ILE A 133 33.45 -64.39 21.70
C ILE A 133 32.60 -63.18 21.26
N ASN A 134 31.42 -63.48 20.77
CA ASN A 134 30.42 -62.47 20.34
C ASN A 134 29.15 -62.68 21.12
N SER A 135 28.63 -61.67 21.77
CA SER A 135 27.40 -61.71 22.60
C SER A 135 26.20 -62.21 21.81
N ASN A 136 26.10 -61.87 20.52
CA ASN A 136 24.99 -62.29 19.66
C ASN A 136 25.01 -63.81 19.37
N VAL A 137 26.22 -64.34 19.16
CA VAL A 137 26.45 -65.78 18.95
C VAL A 137 26.11 -66.55 20.24
N ILE A 138 26.64 -66.09 21.39
CA ILE A 138 26.40 -66.71 22.68
C ILE A 138 24.87 -66.70 22.99
N ASN A 139 24.23 -65.56 22.79
CA ASN A 139 22.79 -65.41 23.04
C ASN A 139 21.96 -66.32 22.10
N SER A 140 22.31 -66.42 20.82
CA SER A 140 21.65 -67.31 19.88
C SER A 140 21.79 -68.77 20.28
N PHE A 141 22.98 -69.22 20.69
CA PHE A 141 23.24 -70.56 21.17
C PHE A 141 22.49 -70.87 22.46
N THR A 142 22.47 -69.98 23.43
CA THR A 142 21.84 -70.23 24.74
C THR A 142 20.32 -70.14 24.72
N THR A 143 19.74 -69.25 23.90
CA THR A 143 18.28 -69.01 23.82
C THR A 143 17.61 -69.88 22.75
N GLY A 144 18.34 -70.44 21.81
CA GLY A 144 17.78 -71.16 20.65
C GLY A 144 17.02 -70.25 19.69
N LYS A 145 17.27 -68.93 19.72
CA LYS A 145 16.56 -67.94 18.89
C LYS A 145 17.51 -67.25 17.92
N SER A 146 17.00 -66.92 16.75
CA SER A 146 17.71 -66.11 15.80
C SER A 146 17.87 -64.67 16.35
N ILE A 147 19.08 -64.11 16.24
CA ILE A 147 19.42 -62.75 16.65
C ILE A 147 19.97 -62.01 15.47
N SER A 148 19.35 -60.88 15.14
CA SER A 148 19.79 -59.98 14.10
C SER A 148 20.32 -58.69 14.71
N PHE A 149 21.47 -58.21 14.23
CA PHE A 149 22.15 -57.04 14.73
C PHE A 149 22.68 -56.18 13.56
N TYR A 150 22.51 -54.88 13.66
CA TYR A 150 23.08 -53.90 12.76
C TYR A 150 24.21 -53.13 13.46
N ASP A 151 25.44 -53.30 12.98
CA ASP A 151 26.56 -52.50 13.44
C ASP A 151 26.64 -51.19 12.66
N ARG A 152 26.21 -50.12 13.28
CA ARG A 152 26.19 -48.77 12.73
C ARG A 152 27.59 -48.26 12.38
N LYS A 153 28.63 -48.72 13.08
CA LYS A 153 29.99 -48.24 12.96
C LYS A 153 30.68 -48.81 11.70
N ASN A 154 30.41 -50.05 11.42
CA ASN A 154 30.99 -50.81 10.29
C ASN A 154 29.99 -51.04 9.16
N THR A 155 28.79 -50.42 9.22
CA THR A 155 27.71 -50.55 8.23
C THR A 155 27.35 -52.01 7.88
N ASN A 156 27.53 -52.92 8.83
CA ASN A 156 27.42 -54.35 8.63
C ASN A 156 26.17 -54.90 9.36
N ILE A 157 25.42 -55.77 8.67
CA ILE A 157 24.34 -56.57 9.27
C ILE A 157 24.91 -57.94 9.56
N GLU A 158 24.63 -58.44 10.79
CA GLU A 158 24.98 -59.73 11.26
C GLU A 158 23.71 -60.45 11.78
N VAL A 159 23.50 -61.68 11.32
CA VAL A 159 22.40 -62.54 11.72
C VAL A 159 23.00 -63.84 12.24
N ALA A 160 22.72 -64.16 13.52
CA ALA A 160 23.11 -65.39 14.17
C ALA A 160 21.86 -66.32 14.30
N VAL A 161 21.93 -67.50 13.78
CA VAL A 161 20.83 -68.50 13.81
C VAL A 161 21.34 -69.78 14.42
N PRO A 162 20.63 -70.37 15.41
CA PRO A 162 21.04 -71.66 15.99
C PRO A 162 20.97 -72.80 14.96
N ILE A 163 21.93 -73.70 15.01
CA ILE A 163 21.97 -74.94 14.19
C ILE A 163 21.51 -76.08 15.07
N ASN A 164 20.34 -76.65 14.77
CA ASN A 164 19.80 -77.80 15.48
C ASN A 164 20.26 -79.10 14.85
N GLY A 165 20.63 -80.07 15.64
CA GLY A 165 20.93 -81.43 15.21
C GLY A 165 19.67 -82.29 15.06
N THR A 166 19.85 -83.55 14.63
CA THR A 166 18.77 -84.52 14.43
C THR A 166 18.02 -84.90 15.70
N ASP A 167 18.63 -84.69 16.87
CA ASP A 167 18.07 -84.95 18.22
C ASP A 167 17.44 -83.66 18.85
N GLY A 168 17.46 -82.55 18.12
CA GLY A 168 16.93 -81.27 18.62
C GLY A 168 17.92 -80.49 19.49
N SER A 169 19.11 -81.03 19.77
CA SER A 169 20.18 -80.30 20.46
C SER A 169 20.77 -79.21 19.54
N ILE A 170 21.27 -78.13 20.15
CA ILE A 170 21.95 -77.05 19.38
C ILE A 170 23.40 -77.49 19.13
N LEU A 171 23.76 -77.80 17.89
CA LEU A 171 25.12 -78.14 17.50
C LEU A 171 26.05 -76.94 17.42
N GLY A 172 25.50 -75.78 17.19
CA GLY A 172 26.29 -74.53 17.00
C GLY A 172 25.43 -73.37 16.50
N VAL A 173 26.09 -72.38 15.92
CA VAL A 173 25.45 -71.16 15.39
C VAL A 173 25.95 -70.84 14.01
N LEU A 174 25.01 -70.59 13.10
CA LEU A 174 25.29 -70.03 11.76
C LEU A 174 25.25 -68.53 11.85
N VAL A 175 26.33 -67.87 11.47
CA VAL A 175 26.41 -66.39 11.39
C VAL A 175 26.53 -65.96 9.95
N VAL A 176 25.58 -65.16 9.49
CA VAL A 176 25.60 -64.54 8.16
C VAL A 176 25.78 -63.05 8.31
N SER A 177 26.78 -62.47 7.64
CA SER A 177 27.05 -61.04 7.69
C SER A 177 27.11 -60.46 6.29
N LYS A 178 26.60 -59.21 6.11
CA LYS A 178 26.56 -58.49 4.85
C LYS A 178 26.96 -57.03 5.12
N ASP A 179 27.91 -56.55 4.29
CA ASP A 179 28.30 -55.16 4.25
C ASP A 179 27.29 -54.37 3.38
N LEU A 180 26.78 -53.26 3.92
CA LEU A 180 25.81 -52.40 3.25
C LEU A 180 26.43 -51.21 2.55
N ASP A 181 27.72 -50.92 2.69
CA ASP A 181 28.37 -49.75 2.09
C ASP A 181 28.19 -49.66 0.58
N GLU A 182 28.28 -50.79 -0.08
CA GLU A 182 28.12 -50.89 -1.53
C GLU A 182 26.66 -50.70 -1.99
N VAL A 183 25.71 -51.16 -1.16
CA VAL A 183 24.28 -51.02 -1.39
C VAL A 183 23.85 -49.59 -1.22
N TYR A 184 24.40 -48.87 -0.22
CA TYR A 184 24.13 -47.44 -0.02
C TYR A 184 24.65 -46.57 -1.16
N LYS A 185 25.86 -46.87 -1.69
CA LYS A 185 26.46 -46.05 -2.74
C LYS A 185 25.69 -46.11 -4.06
N ASN A 186 25.09 -47.23 -4.39
CA ASN A 186 24.49 -47.45 -5.70
C ASN A 186 23.01 -47.06 -5.80
N SER A 187 22.27 -46.91 -4.66
CA SER A 187 20.82 -46.77 -4.73
C SER A 187 20.27 -45.38 -4.49
N VAL A 188 21.06 -44.46 -3.89
CA VAL A 188 20.52 -43.18 -3.35
C VAL A 188 20.81 -41.97 -4.23
N ASN A 189 21.90 -41.99 -5.05
CA ASN A 189 22.41 -40.73 -5.61
C ASN A 189 21.67 -40.17 -6.84
N ASP A 190 21.17 -41.04 -7.75
CA ASP A 190 20.74 -40.55 -9.08
C ASP A 190 19.29 -40.02 -9.10
N ASN A 191 18.39 -40.66 -8.39
CA ASN A 191 16.96 -40.28 -8.45
C ASN A 191 16.60 -39.03 -7.63
N ILE A 192 17.19 -38.89 -6.44
CA ILE A 192 16.89 -37.74 -5.56
C ILE A 192 17.46 -36.46 -6.18
N PHE A 193 18.66 -36.48 -6.70
CA PHE A 193 19.28 -35.34 -7.37
C PHE A 193 18.46 -34.87 -8.58
N THR A 194 17.99 -35.80 -9.40
CA THR A 194 17.18 -35.50 -10.60
C THR A 194 15.83 -34.82 -10.21
N VAL A 195 15.16 -35.35 -9.19
CA VAL A 195 13.91 -34.75 -8.68
C VAL A 195 14.16 -33.34 -8.10
N MET A 196 15.26 -33.15 -7.38
CA MET A 196 15.66 -31.86 -6.81
C MET A 196 15.85 -30.79 -7.91
N VAL A 197 16.61 -31.14 -8.95
CA VAL A 197 16.85 -30.24 -10.09
C VAL A 197 15.54 -29.90 -10.82
N ALA A 198 14.64 -30.87 -11.01
CA ALA A 198 13.34 -30.65 -11.63
C ALA A 198 12.46 -29.68 -10.83
N VAL A 199 12.39 -29.83 -9.51
CA VAL A 199 11.60 -28.96 -8.62
C VAL A 199 12.14 -27.52 -8.61
N ILE A 200 13.48 -27.36 -8.56
CA ILE A 200 14.12 -26.05 -8.65
C ILE A 200 13.79 -25.40 -10.01
N ALA A 201 13.89 -26.13 -11.11
CA ALA A 201 13.57 -25.62 -12.43
C ALA A 201 12.12 -25.14 -12.54
N VAL A 202 11.16 -25.91 -12.03
CA VAL A 202 9.73 -25.53 -11.99
C VAL A 202 9.53 -24.28 -11.14
N ALA A 203 10.16 -24.19 -9.96
CA ALA A 203 10.06 -23.02 -9.09
C ALA A 203 10.59 -21.75 -9.78
N VAL A 204 11.73 -21.83 -10.45
CA VAL A 204 12.31 -20.72 -11.23
C VAL A 204 11.36 -20.28 -12.34
N ILE A 205 10.77 -21.23 -13.09
CA ILE A 205 9.81 -20.94 -14.17
C ILE A 205 8.57 -20.21 -13.59
N LEU A 206 7.99 -20.71 -12.50
CA LEU A 206 6.83 -20.09 -11.86
C LEU A 206 7.12 -18.66 -11.41
N VAL A 207 8.29 -18.39 -10.84
CA VAL A 207 8.70 -17.06 -10.44
C VAL A 207 8.86 -16.12 -11.63
N LEU A 208 9.46 -16.58 -12.73
CA LEU A 208 9.62 -15.79 -13.96
C LEU A 208 8.25 -15.44 -14.57
N LEU A 209 7.30 -16.37 -14.56
CA LEU A 209 5.93 -16.13 -15.02
C LEU A 209 5.20 -15.11 -14.13
N PHE A 210 5.34 -15.24 -12.82
CA PHE A 210 4.77 -14.30 -11.84
C PHE A 210 5.35 -12.89 -12.00
N GLU A 211 6.67 -12.76 -12.18
CA GLU A 211 7.33 -11.46 -12.41
C GLU A 211 6.84 -10.80 -13.71
N ARG A 212 6.65 -11.55 -14.79
CA ARG A 212 6.13 -11.00 -16.05
C ARG A 212 4.69 -10.50 -15.94
N GLY A 213 3.83 -11.20 -15.21
CA GLY A 213 2.42 -10.84 -15.04
C GLY A 213 2.23 -9.56 -14.23
N ILE A 214 2.77 -9.53 -13.02
CA ILE A 214 2.59 -8.42 -12.08
C ILE A 214 3.46 -7.22 -12.43
N GLY A 215 4.71 -7.45 -12.82
CA GLY A 215 5.68 -6.39 -13.10
C GLY A 215 5.29 -5.45 -14.24
N LYS A 216 4.52 -5.91 -15.22
CA LYS A 216 4.07 -5.08 -16.36
C LYS A 216 3.06 -4.01 -15.95
N SER A 217 2.11 -4.36 -15.07
CA SER A 217 1.08 -3.44 -14.59
C SER A 217 1.66 -2.37 -13.67
N TYR A 218 2.54 -2.74 -12.76
CA TYR A 218 3.24 -1.79 -11.89
C TYR A 218 4.16 -0.83 -12.66
N ARG A 219 4.90 -1.32 -13.68
CA ARG A 219 5.74 -0.45 -14.52
C ARG A 219 4.92 0.59 -15.29
N LYS A 220 3.72 0.21 -15.77
CA LYS A 220 2.81 1.16 -16.43
C LYS A 220 2.32 2.24 -15.45
N ALA A 221 1.90 1.83 -14.26
CA ALA A 221 1.46 2.77 -13.23
C ALA A 221 2.58 3.74 -12.83
N TYR A 222 3.79 3.21 -12.57
CA TYR A 222 4.95 4.03 -12.25
C TYR A 222 5.29 5.05 -13.34
N LYS A 223 5.26 4.64 -14.61
CA LYS A 223 5.51 5.56 -15.74
C LYS A 223 4.48 6.68 -15.80
N ILE A 224 3.20 6.40 -15.51
CA ILE A 224 2.17 7.43 -15.47
C ILE A 224 2.43 8.42 -14.32
N VAL A 225 2.80 7.92 -13.14
CA VAL A 225 3.18 8.79 -12.01
C VAL A 225 4.39 9.67 -12.38
N GLU A 226 5.40 9.11 -13.04
CA GLU A 226 6.56 9.86 -13.53
C GLU A 226 6.17 10.92 -14.59
N ASP A 227 5.29 10.57 -15.53
CA ASP A 227 4.78 11.50 -16.53
C ASP A 227 4.00 12.66 -15.87
N VAL A 228 3.17 12.37 -14.86
CA VAL A 228 2.44 13.39 -14.09
C VAL A 228 3.41 14.29 -13.31
N ALA A 229 4.44 13.72 -12.68
CA ALA A 229 5.48 14.48 -11.98
C ALA A 229 6.27 15.40 -12.94
N ASN A 230 6.34 15.06 -14.24
CA ASN A 230 6.94 15.86 -15.29
C ASN A 230 5.96 16.86 -15.95
N GLY A 231 4.76 17.05 -15.37
CA GLY A 231 3.80 18.07 -15.82
C GLY A 231 2.65 17.58 -16.71
N HIS A 232 2.57 16.26 -17.03
CA HIS A 232 1.46 15.70 -17.81
C HIS A 232 0.31 15.29 -16.89
N THR A 233 -0.42 16.26 -16.37
CA THR A 233 -1.45 16.08 -15.33
C THR A 233 -2.76 15.45 -15.84
N ASP A 234 -2.92 15.29 -17.15
CA ASP A 234 -4.06 14.70 -17.84
C ASP A 234 -4.09 13.16 -17.73
N LYS A 235 -2.94 12.52 -17.38
CA LYS A 235 -2.83 11.06 -17.35
C LYS A 235 -3.46 10.45 -16.13
N ARG A 236 -4.11 9.29 -16.35
CA ARG A 236 -4.76 8.49 -15.28
C ARG A 236 -4.24 7.06 -15.31
N ILE A 237 -4.10 6.46 -14.12
CA ILE A 237 -3.68 5.06 -13.99
C ILE A 237 -4.88 4.16 -14.26
N PRO A 238 -4.79 3.19 -15.21
CA PRO A 238 -5.86 2.23 -15.45
C PRO A 238 -6.17 1.39 -14.20
N VAL A 239 -7.44 1.31 -13.80
CA VAL A 239 -7.90 0.53 -12.63
C VAL A 239 -7.93 -0.97 -12.99
N LYS A 240 -6.74 -1.56 -13.22
CA LYS A 240 -6.53 -2.97 -13.62
C LYS A 240 -5.33 -3.54 -12.88
N GLY A 241 -5.31 -4.86 -12.64
CA GLY A 241 -4.21 -5.56 -11.97
C GLY A 241 -4.59 -6.11 -10.59
N SER A 242 -3.61 -6.23 -9.68
CA SER A 242 -3.84 -6.72 -8.32
C SER A 242 -4.80 -5.80 -7.55
N TYR A 243 -5.34 -6.29 -6.43
CA TYR A 243 -6.25 -5.51 -5.57
C TYR A 243 -5.59 -4.20 -5.12
N GLU A 244 -4.35 -4.27 -4.65
CA GLU A 244 -3.58 -3.13 -4.16
C GLU A 244 -3.32 -2.09 -5.25
N LEU A 245 -3.00 -2.56 -6.48
CA LEU A 245 -2.77 -1.66 -7.61
C LEU A 245 -4.06 -0.96 -8.06
N ARG A 246 -5.21 -1.65 -7.99
CA ARG A 246 -6.51 -1.03 -8.31
C ARG A 246 -6.89 0.02 -7.28
N LEU A 247 -6.67 -0.25 -5.98
CA LEU A 247 -6.91 0.71 -4.91
C LEU A 247 -6.01 1.94 -5.08
N PHE A 248 -4.71 1.73 -5.25
CA PHE A 248 -3.76 2.80 -5.52
C PHE A 248 -4.14 3.63 -6.76
N ALA A 249 -4.54 2.97 -7.86
CA ALA A 249 -4.96 3.66 -9.09
C ALA A 249 -6.20 4.53 -8.86
N LYS A 250 -7.17 4.05 -8.07
CA LYS A 250 -8.37 4.81 -7.71
C LYS A 250 -8.02 6.04 -6.87
N ASP A 251 -7.22 5.87 -5.85
CA ASP A 251 -6.84 6.97 -4.95
C ASP A 251 -5.99 8.01 -5.69
N PHE A 252 -5.01 7.56 -6.50
CA PHE A 252 -4.21 8.45 -7.33
C PHE A 252 -5.08 9.25 -8.31
N ASN A 253 -6.01 8.58 -9.01
CA ASN A 253 -6.90 9.26 -9.96
C ASN A 253 -7.80 10.27 -9.25
N ASN A 254 -8.32 9.96 -8.06
CA ASN A 254 -9.12 10.90 -7.26
C ASN A 254 -8.30 12.14 -6.85
N ILE A 255 -7.02 11.96 -6.48
CA ILE A 255 -6.12 13.09 -6.19
C ILE A 255 -5.91 13.95 -7.43
N MET A 256 -5.69 13.32 -8.58
CA MET A 256 -5.49 14.04 -9.84
C MET A 256 -6.75 14.78 -10.31
N ASP A 257 -7.94 14.21 -10.08
CA ASP A 257 -9.20 14.88 -10.40
C ASP A 257 -9.41 16.11 -9.51
N ARG A 258 -9.12 16.00 -8.20
CA ARG A 258 -9.15 17.16 -7.28
C ARG A 258 -8.11 18.23 -7.67
N ALA A 259 -6.90 17.82 -8.03
CA ALA A 259 -5.87 18.74 -8.48
C ALA A 259 -6.29 19.49 -9.77
N GLY A 260 -6.93 18.77 -10.73
CA GLY A 260 -7.49 19.37 -11.92
C GLY A 260 -8.58 20.40 -11.64
N MET A 261 -9.53 20.06 -10.77
CA MET A 261 -10.60 21.00 -10.34
C MET A 261 -10.04 22.27 -9.68
N LEU A 262 -8.98 22.12 -8.86
CA LEU A 262 -8.32 23.26 -8.23
C LEU A 262 -7.61 24.16 -9.28
N ASP A 263 -6.96 23.58 -10.28
CA ASP A 263 -6.30 24.33 -11.34
C ASP A 263 -7.31 25.05 -12.25
N GLU A 264 -8.41 24.37 -12.63
CA GLU A 264 -9.53 24.99 -13.35
C GLU A 264 -10.12 26.17 -12.57
N SER A 265 -10.43 25.98 -11.30
CA SER A 265 -10.96 27.05 -10.44
C SER A 265 -9.99 28.24 -10.32
N ARG A 266 -8.67 27.96 -10.25
CA ARG A 266 -7.64 28.99 -10.24
C ARG A 266 -7.57 29.75 -11.56
N GLN A 267 -7.64 29.07 -12.71
CA GLN A 267 -7.64 29.70 -14.02
C GLN A 267 -8.89 30.56 -14.23
N GLU A 268 -10.06 30.05 -13.86
CA GLU A 268 -11.31 30.80 -13.90
C GLU A 268 -11.25 32.05 -13.02
N PHE A 269 -10.69 31.93 -11.79
CA PHE A 269 -10.47 33.07 -10.92
C PHE A 269 -9.60 34.15 -11.57
N VAL A 270 -8.44 33.78 -12.14
CA VAL A 270 -7.54 34.73 -12.83
C VAL A 270 -8.21 35.38 -14.03
N SER A 271 -8.98 34.62 -14.81
CA SER A 271 -9.75 35.13 -15.93
C SER A 271 -10.80 36.16 -15.50
N ASN A 272 -11.59 35.81 -14.47
CA ASN A 272 -12.64 36.68 -13.93
C ASN A 272 -12.06 37.97 -13.33
N VAL A 273 -10.97 37.87 -12.55
CA VAL A 273 -10.22 39.06 -12.06
C VAL A 273 -9.81 39.97 -13.19
N SER A 274 -9.21 39.41 -14.26
CA SER A 274 -8.75 40.19 -15.41
C SER A 274 -9.89 40.91 -16.11
N HIS A 275 -11.04 40.24 -16.23
CA HIS A 275 -12.24 40.84 -16.86
C HIS A 275 -12.86 41.94 -15.99
N GLU A 276 -13.00 41.72 -14.67
CA GLU A 276 -13.64 42.66 -13.73
C GLU A 276 -12.76 43.91 -13.49
N LEU A 277 -11.41 43.82 -13.63
CA LEU A 277 -10.51 44.97 -13.56
C LEU A 277 -10.41 45.73 -14.92
N LYS A 278 -10.48 45.00 -16.05
CA LYS A 278 -10.35 45.66 -17.35
C LYS A 278 -11.52 46.60 -17.68
N THR A 279 -12.73 46.23 -17.25
CA THR A 279 -13.95 46.97 -17.56
C THR A 279 -13.93 48.41 -16.97
N PRO A 280 -13.71 48.65 -15.66
CA PRO A 280 -13.65 49.98 -15.08
C PRO A 280 -12.47 50.80 -15.62
N ILE A 281 -11.29 50.20 -15.81
CA ILE A 281 -10.15 50.89 -16.41
C ILE A 281 -10.48 51.41 -17.81
N THR A 282 -11.18 50.59 -18.61
CA THR A 282 -11.61 51.00 -19.96
C THR A 282 -12.64 52.13 -19.88
N SER A 283 -13.58 52.09 -18.93
CA SER A 283 -14.57 53.13 -18.72
C SER A 283 -13.93 54.45 -18.31
N ILE A 284 -13.02 54.43 -17.34
CA ILE A 284 -12.22 55.59 -16.94
C ILE A 284 -11.46 56.21 -18.11
N LYS A 285 -10.82 55.34 -18.93
CA LYS A 285 -10.08 55.77 -20.11
C LYS A 285 -11.00 56.47 -21.12
N VAL A 286 -12.17 55.89 -21.44
CA VAL A 286 -13.12 56.50 -22.39
C VAL A 286 -13.63 57.84 -21.90
N LEU A 287 -13.95 57.97 -20.58
CA LEU A 287 -14.38 59.22 -19.99
C LEU A 287 -13.26 60.27 -20.07
N ALA A 288 -12.03 59.91 -19.73
CA ALA A 288 -10.88 60.78 -19.79
C ALA A 288 -10.54 61.22 -21.22
N ASP A 289 -10.59 60.29 -22.18
CA ASP A 289 -10.34 60.56 -23.59
C ASP A 289 -11.44 61.49 -24.17
N SER A 290 -12.69 61.33 -23.74
CA SER A 290 -13.82 62.16 -24.15
C SER A 290 -13.66 63.60 -23.65
N LEU A 291 -13.15 63.82 -22.43
CA LEU A 291 -12.81 65.13 -21.91
C LEU A 291 -11.66 65.79 -22.66
N ASN A 292 -10.63 65.02 -23.00
CA ASN A 292 -9.42 65.52 -23.71
C ASN A 292 -9.67 65.87 -25.20
N MET A 293 -10.72 65.34 -25.81
CA MET A 293 -11.07 65.62 -27.22
C MET A 293 -11.92 66.83 -27.43
N GLN A 294 -12.38 67.49 -26.39
CA GLN A 294 -13.25 68.71 -26.46
C GLN A 294 -12.45 69.92 -26.01
N ASP A 295 -12.35 70.94 -26.88
CA ASP A 295 -11.61 72.19 -26.58
C ASP A 295 -12.35 73.14 -25.64
N ASP A 296 -13.69 73.03 -25.47
CA ASP A 296 -14.48 73.94 -24.63
C ASP A 296 -15.58 73.18 -23.91
N VAL A 297 -15.20 72.45 -22.85
CA VAL A 297 -16.12 71.65 -22.04
C VAL A 297 -16.83 72.53 -21.01
N PRO A 298 -18.19 72.58 -20.97
CA PRO A 298 -18.92 73.25 -19.89
C PRO A 298 -18.51 72.72 -18.52
N ILE A 299 -18.34 73.59 -17.55
CA ILE A 299 -17.86 73.26 -16.18
C ILE A 299 -18.74 72.23 -15.50
N GLU A 300 -20.03 72.24 -15.78
CA GLU A 300 -21.01 71.27 -15.25
C GLU A 300 -20.74 69.89 -15.80
N LEU A 301 -20.51 69.77 -17.11
CA LEU A 301 -20.20 68.49 -17.78
C LEU A 301 -18.81 67.95 -17.32
N TYR A 302 -17.81 68.86 -17.18
CA TYR A 302 -16.53 68.48 -16.61
C TYR A 302 -16.65 67.89 -15.21
N LYS A 303 -17.45 68.50 -14.34
CA LYS A 303 -17.71 68.00 -12.99
C LYS A 303 -18.41 66.62 -13.01
N GLU A 304 -19.38 66.41 -13.92
CA GLU A 304 -20.10 65.14 -14.08
C GLU A 304 -19.12 64.02 -14.48
N PHE A 305 -18.31 64.23 -15.52
CA PHE A 305 -17.28 63.27 -15.95
C PHE A 305 -16.25 62.93 -14.87
N MET A 306 -15.78 63.99 -14.14
CA MET A 306 -14.84 63.79 -13.02
C MET A 306 -15.48 63.04 -11.87
N GLN A 307 -16.78 63.25 -11.60
CA GLN A 307 -17.49 62.48 -10.60
C GLN A 307 -17.67 61.02 -11.04
N ASP A 308 -17.94 60.75 -12.31
CA ASP A 308 -18.06 59.36 -12.86
C ASP A 308 -16.70 58.65 -12.81
N ILE A 309 -15.59 59.33 -13.15
CA ILE A 309 -14.25 58.80 -13.01
C ILE A 309 -13.95 58.45 -11.54
N THR A 310 -14.29 59.34 -10.63
CA THR A 310 -14.07 59.11 -9.19
C THR A 310 -14.88 57.92 -8.67
N ASN A 311 -16.14 57.80 -9.06
CA ASN A 311 -17.02 56.70 -8.71
C ASN A 311 -16.45 55.33 -9.23
N GLU A 312 -15.84 55.32 -10.44
CA GLU A 312 -15.29 54.09 -11.01
C GLU A 312 -13.94 53.70 -10.35
N ILE A 313 -13.12 54.71 -9.95
CA ILE A 313 -11.90 54.46 -9.15
C ILE A 313 -12.26 53.89 -7.77
N ASP A 314 -13.26 54.44 -7.09
CA ASP A 314 -13.73 53.94 -5.77
C ASP A 314 -14.23 52.48 -5.88
N ARG A 315 -14.92 52.19 -6.99
CA ARG A 315 -15.39 50.82 -7.29
C ARG A 315 -14.22 49.87 -7.52
N GLU A 316 -13.20 50.29 -8.28
CA GLU A 316 -12.01 49.47 -8.56
C GLU A 316 -11.20 49.23 -7.28
N SER A 317 -11.07 50.22 -6.41
CA SER A 317 -10.42 50.08 -5.11
C SER A 317 -11.13 49.05 -4.26
N LYS A 318 -12.47 49.03 -4.23
CA LYS A 318 -13.26 48.02 -3.52
C LYS A 318 -13.06 46.62 -4.08
N ILE A 319 -13.00 46.45 -5.40
CA ILE A 319 -12.69 45.16 -6.06
C ILE A 319 -11.32 44.62 -5.62
N ILE A 320 -10.31 45.51 -5.59
CA ILE A 320 -8.94 45.14 -5.19
C ILE A 320 -8.90 44.74 -3.71
N GLU A 321 -9.58 45.49 -2.81
CA GLU A 321 -9.67 45.16 -1.40
C GLU A 321 -10.35 43.80 -1.15
N ASP A 322 -11.48 43.56 -1.82
CA ASP A 322 -12.19 42.28 -1.77
C ASP A 322 -11.32 41.10 -2.25
N LEU A 323 -10.57 41.30 -3.33
CA LEU A 323 -9.63 40.31 -3.87
C LEU A 323 -8.48 40.02 -2.89
N LEU A 324 -7.86 41.08 -2.33
CA LEU A 324 -6.79 40.94 -1.36
C LEU A 324 -7.27 40.19 -0.11
N SER A 325 -8.49 40.45 0.32
CA SER A 325 -9.12 39.76 1.47
C SER A 325 -9.28 38.28 1.17
N LEU A 326 -9.79 37.92 -0.01
CA LEU A 326 -9.93 36.50 -0.44
C LEU A 326 -8.58 35.79 -0.56
N VAL A 327 -7.57 36.42 -1.18
CA VAL A 327 -6.24 35.82 -1.35
C VAL A 327 -5.54 35.59 0.00
N LYS A 328 -5.72 36.51 0.97
CA LYS A 328 -5.19 36.32 2.33
C LYS A 328 -5.87 35.16 3.03
N MET A 329 -7.19 35.02 2.89
CA MET A 329 -7.98 33.94 3.53
C MET A 329 -7.71 32.55 2.91
N ASP A 330 -7.36 32.47 1.62
CA ASP A 330 -7.02 31.21 0.95
C ASP A 330 -5.67 30.63 1.40
N LYS A 331 -4.79 31.43 1.97
CA LYS A 331 -3.55 30.97 2.58
C LYS A 331 -3.85 30.52 4.00
N SER A 332 -3.55 29.26 4.32
CA SER A 332 -3.67 28.69 5.67
C SER A 332 -2.86 29.42 6.78
N GLU A 333 -2.24 30.55 6.43
CA GLU A 333 -1.47 31.43 7.32
C GLU A 333 -2.28 32.62 7.86
N ASP A 334 -3.56 32.76 7.49
CA ASP A 334 -4.40 33.87 8.02
C ASP A 334 -4.79 33.56 9.48
N VAL A 335 -3.94 34.01 10.37
CA VAL A 335 -4.14 33.87 11.82
C VAL A 335 -5.41 34.65 12.21
N MET A 336 -6.42 33.91 12.67
CA MET A 336 -7.64 34.49 13.22
C MET A 336 -7.30 35.28 14.49
N ASN A 337 -7.66 36.56 14.55
CA ASN A 337 -7.50 37.40 15.76
C ASN A 337 -8.72 37.25 16.67
N ILE A 338 -8.82 36.09 17.31
CA ILE A 338 -9.95 35.73 18.16
C ILE A 338 -9.88 36.53 19.48
N SER A 339 -10.96 37.21 19.78
CA SER A 339 -11.15 37.92 21.05
C SER A 339 -12.59 37.75 21.56
N SER A 340 -12.80 38.03 22.85
CA SER A 340 -14.15 38.03 23.43
C SER A 340 -14.87 39.32 23.04
N VAL A 341 -15.89 39.21 22.19
CA VAL A 341 -16.60 40.35 21.58
C VAL A 341 -18.06 40.41 22.07
N ASN A 342 -18.54 41.59 22.42
CA ASN A 342 -19.96 41.83 22.61
C ASN A 342 -20.65 42.00 21.26
N VAL A 343 -21.30 40.93 20.79
CA VAL A 343 -21.91 40.87 19.44
C VAL A 343 -23.04 41.91 19.29
N ASN A 344 -23.77 42.24 20.36
CA ASN A 344 -24.82 43.25 20.33
C ASN A 344 -24.25 44.62 19.97
N GLU A 345 -23.22 45.07 20.71
CA GLU A 345 -22.58 46.38 20.49
C GLU A 345 -21.97 46.45 19.09
N MET A 346 -21.29 45.39 18.66
CA MET A 346 -20.71 45.32 17.31
C MET A 346 -21.79 45.47 16.23
N LEU A 347 -22.93 44.77 16.34
CA LEU A 347 -24.03 44.86 15.38
C LEU A 347 -24.64 46.30 15.38
N GLU A 348 -24.85 46.90 16.53
CA GLU A 348 -25.34 48.27 16.63
C GLU A 348 -24.42 49.27 15.92
N ILE A 349 -23.10 49.15 16.11
CA ILE A 349 -22.10 50.00 15.44
C ILE A 349 -22.17 49.83 13.92
N VAL A 350 -22.23 48.59 13.41
CA VAL A 350 -22.33 48.31 11.98
C VAL A 350 -23.63 48.89 11.40
N LEU A 351 -24.76 48.66 12.05
CA LEU A 351 -26.07 49.11 11.58
C LEU A 351 -26.17 50.64 11.62
N LYS A 352 -25.61 51.29 12.66
CA LYS A 352 -25.55 52.76 12.74
C LYS A 352 -24.77 53.34 11.54
N ARG A 353 -23.68 52.69 11.12
CA ARG A 353 -22.86 53.09 9.95
C ARG A 353 -23.64 52.94 8.64
N LEU A 354 -24.49 51.91 8.51
CA LEU A 354 -25.22 51.61 7.29
C LEU A 354 -26.57 52.35 7.21
N LYS A 355 -27.08 52.92 8.30
CA LYS A 355 -28.32 53.65 8.35
C LYS A 355 -28.46 54.78 7.32
N PRO A 356 -27.42 55.63 7.05
CA PRO A 356 -27.52 56.67 6.03
C PRO A 356 -27.71 56.09 4.60
N ILE A 357 -27.11 54.93 4.32
CA ILE A 357 -27.25 54.25 3.04
C ILE A 357 -28.67 53.70 2.85
N ALA A 358 -29.24 53.10 3.89
CA ALA A 358 -30.61 52.63 3.93
C ALA A 358 -31.61 53.80 3.73
N GLN A 359 -31.42 54.90 4.44
CA GLN A 359 -32.25 56.09 4.31
C GLN A 359 -32.22 56.69 2.92
N LYS A 360 -31.05 56.74 2.24
CA LYS A 360 -30.92 57.23 0.86
C LYS A 360 -31.73 56.39 -0.12
N LYS A 361 -32.01 55.14 0.21
CA LYS A 361 -32.81 54.18 -0.60
C LYS A 361 -34.26 54.05 -0.13
N ASN A 362 -34.69 54.78 0.88
CA ASN A 362 -35.99 54.61 1.54
C ASN A 362 -36.22 53.19 2.08
N VAL A 363 -35.21 52.59 2.68
CA VAL A 363 -35.29 51.26 3.28
C VAL A 363 -35.24 51.42 4.80
N GLU A 364 -36.20 50.83 5.49
CA GLU A 364 -36.24 50.81 6.95
C GLU A 364 -35.27 49.77 7.48
N LEU A 365 -34.38 50.14 8.43
CA LEU A 365 -33.40 49.22 9.02
C LEU A 365 -33.79 48.96 10.49
N LEU A 366 -34.20 47.73 10.79
CA LEU A 366 -34.66 47.28 12.09
C LEU A 366 -33.61 46.35 12.73
N PHE A 367 -33.40 46.52 14.06
CA PHE A 367 -32.54 45.59 14.83
C PHE A 367 -33.30 45.09 16.05
N GLU A 368 -33.27 43.77 16.22
CA GLU A 368 -33.89 43.09 17.34
C GLU A 368 -32.87 42.13 18.00
N SER A 369 -32.69 42.28 19.30
CA SER A 369 -31.84 41.38 20.07
C SER A 369 -32.64 40.73 21.20
N PHE A 370 -32.62 39.40 21.23
CA PHE A 370 -33.37 38.62 22.22
C PHE A 370 -32.63 38.45 23.54
N ARG A 371 -31.31 38.59 23.52
CA ARG A 371 -30.44 38.49 24.72
C ARG A 371 -29.06 39.10 24.46
N PRO A 372 -28.30 39.47 25.50
CA PRO A 372 -26.91 39.80 25.36
C PRO A 372 -26.10 38.59 24.92
N VAL A 373 -25.20 38.77 23.94
CA VAL A 373 -24.35 37.71 23.37
C VAL A 373 -22.90 38.17 23.41
N VAL A 374 -22.07 37.39 24.10
CA VAL A 374 -20.62 37.53 24.06
C VAL A 374 -20.06 36.26 23.45
N ALA A 375 -19.18 36.40 22.46
CA ALA A 375 -18.61 35.26 21.72
C ALA A 375 -17.13 35.47 21.42
N GLU A 376 -16.40 34.39 21.28
CA GLU A 376 -15.00 34.37 20.84
C GLU A 376 -14.93 34.38 19.31
N ILE A 377 -14.71 35.56 18.74
CA ILE A 377 -14.69 35.76 17.27
C ILE A 377 -13.58 36.76 16.89
N ASP A 378 -13.24 36.75 15.59
CA ASP A 378 -12.47 37.84 14.98
C ASP A 378 -13.43 38.97 14.62
N GLU A 379 -13.41 40.05 15.46
CA GLU A 379 -14.32 41.19 15.36
C GLU A 379 -14.27 41.86 13.99
N VAL A 380 -13.07 42.03 13.43
CA VAL A 380 -12.87 42.70 12.13
C VAL A 380 -13.49 41.89 11.01
N LYS A 381 -13.16 40.59 10.97
CA LYS A 381 -13.70 39.69 9.94
C LYS A 381 -15.22 39.52 10.07
N PHE A 382 -15.72 39.38 11.30
CA PHE A 382 -17.16 39.22 11.51
C PHE A 382 -17.94 40.52 11.23
N THR A 383 -17.36 41.68 11.51
CA THR A 383 -17.89 43.01 11.09
C THR A 383 -18.04 43.04 9.54
N LEU A 384 -17.07 42.48 8.79
CA LEU A 384 -17.16 42.41 7.34
C LEU A 384 -18.30 41.47 6.87
N VAL A 385 -18.55 40.35 7.57
CA VAL A 385 -19.70 39.46 7.29
C VAL A 385 -21.01 40.24 7.38
N ILE A 386 -21.24 40.94 8.51
CA ILE A 386 -22.48 41.63 8.72
C ILE A 386 -22.63 42.79 7.74
N SER A 387 -21.57 43.57 7.51
CA SER A 387 -21.59 44.64 6.53
C SER A 387 -21.99 44.18 5.14
N ASN A 388 -21.40 43.10 4.65
CA ASN A 388 -21.74 42.52 3.31
C ASN A 388 -23.20 42.06 3.22
N LEU A 389 -23.69 41.36 4.26
CA LEU A 389 -25.07 40.87 4.28
C LEU A 389 -26.07 42.01 4.30
N VAL A 390 -25.87 43.00 5.19
CA VAL A 390 -26.79 44.13 5.31
C VAL A 390 -26.68 45.08 4.11
N GLU A 391 -25.49 45.36 3.60
CA GLU A 391 -25.33 46.12 2.35
C GLU A 391 -26.06 45.45 1.18
N ASN A 392 -25.97 44.12 1.04
CA ASN A 392 -26.72 43.41 0.01
C ASN A 392 -28.25 43.51 0.23
N ALA A 393 -28.72 43.34 1.44
CA ALA A 393 -30.12 43.47 1.82
C ALA A 393 -30.68 44.87 1.49
N ILE A 394 -29.91 45.95 1.75
CA ILE A 394 -30.28 47.31 1.36
C ILE A 394 -30.22 47.50 -0.16
N LYS A 395 -29.16 47.02 -0.78
CA LYS A 395 -28.87 47.23 -2.21
C LYS A 395 -29.90 46.55 -3.14
N TYR A 396 -30.35 45.36 -2.81
CA TYR A 396 -31.30 44.57 -3.61
C TYR A 396 -32.74 44.70 -3.09
N ASN A 397 -32.98 45.66 -2.18
CA ASN A 397 -34.32 45.96 -1.69
C ASN A 397 -35.19 46.72 -2.71
N VAL A 398 -36.46 46.69 -2.45
CA VAL A 398 -37.47 47.54 -3.13
C VAL A 398 -37.55 48.90 -2.43
N SER A 399 -38.07 49.94 -3.12
CA SER A 399 -38.33 51.21 -2.48
C SER A 399 -39.43 51.05 -1.40
N ASP A 400 -39.24 51.73 -0.28
CA ASP A 400 -40.11 51.62 0.90
C ASP A 400 -40.15 50.23 1.55
N GLY A 401 -39.09 49.43 1.29
CA GLY A 401 -38.89 48.12 1.87
C GLY A 401 -38.18 48.19 3.24
N TRP A 402 -37.90 47.03 3.78
CA TRP A 402 -37.28 46.93 5.11
C TRP A 402 -36.14 45.89 5.13
N VAL A 403 -35.21 46.03 6.05
CA VAL A 403 -34.18 45.06 6.43
C VAL A 403 -34.26 44.83 7.92
N HIS A 404 -34.48 43.61 8.34
CA HIS A 404 -34.57 43.21 9.73
C HIS A 404 -33.37 42.35 10.10
N VAL A 405 -32.55 42.83 11.04
CA VAL A 405 -31.40 42.09 11.59
C VAL A 405 -31.80 41.62 12.98
N SER A 406 -31.74 40.31 13.22
CA SER A 406 -32.03 39.74 14.53
C SER A 406 -30.84 38.96 15.10
N LEU A 407 -30.59 39.08 16.39
CA LEU A 407 -29.56 38.35 17.14
C LEU A 407 -30.22 37.46 18.19
N ASN A 408 -29.84 36.17 18.17
CA ASN A 408 -30.24 35.22 19.20
C ASN A 408 -29.06 34.29 19.54
N ALA A 409 -29.13 33.54 20.64
CA ALA A 409 -28.14 32.56 21.03
C ALA A 409 -28.78 31.38 21.79
N ASP A 410 -28.21 30.21 21.65
CA ASP A 410 -28.44 29.07 22.52
C ASP A 410 -27.22 28.83 23.45
N TYR A 411 -27.05 27.62 23.95
CA TYR A 411 -25.93 27.28 24.86
C TYR A 411 -24.58 27.10 24.13
N GLN A 412 -24.60 26.91 22.81
CA GLN A 412 -23.41 26.59 22.05
C GLN A 412 -23.13 27.56 20.90
N TYR A 413 -24.17 28.19 20.36
CA TYR A 413 -24.09 29.02 19.16
C TYR A 413 -24.84 30.32 19.33
N PHE A 414 -24.40 31.34 18.59
CA PHE A 414 -25.24 32.52 18.34
C PHE A 414 -25.63 32.53 16.86
N TYR A 415 -26.73 33.22 16.60
CA TYR A 415 -27.40 33.29 15.31
C TYR A 415 -27.63 34.77 14.97
N VAL A 416 -27.09 35.20 13.83
CA VAL A 416 -27.47 36.47 13.22
C VAL A 416 -28.29 36.17 11.97
N ARG A 417 -29.51 36.69 11.96
CA ARG A 417 -30.41 36.60 10.84
C ARG A 417 -30.57 37.95 10.22
N VAL A 418 -30.31 38.06 8.89
CA VAL A 418 -30.53 39.26 8.09
C VAL A 418 -31.63 38.92 7.09
N GLU A 419 -32.76 39.59 7.22
CA GLU A 419 -33.97 39.39 6.41
C GLU A 419 -34.31 40.69 5.68
N ASP A 420 -34.64 40.61 4.42
CA ASP A 420 -35.02 41.74 3.58
C ASP A 420 -36.34 41.48 2.81
N SER A 421 -37.03 42.54 2.48
CA SER A 421 -38.21 42.55 1.65
C SER A 421 -37.90 42.84 0.17
N GLY A 422 -36.70 42.53 -0.26
CA GLY A 422 -36.18 42.84 -1.58
C GLY A 422 -36.70 41.93 -2.70
N ILE A 423 -36.00 41.98 -3.83
CA ILE A 423 -36.37 41.25 -5.05
C ILE A 423 -36.27 39.73 -4.94
N GLY A 424 -35.65 39.19 -3.89
CA GLY A 424 -35.38 37.77 -3.75
C GLY A 424 -34.34 37.25 -4.73
N ILE A 425 -34.07 35.93 -4.62
CA ILE A 425 -33.09 35.21 -5.44
C ILE A 425 -33.75 34.03 -6.11
N PRO A 426 -33.70 33.91 -7.46
CA PRO A 426 -34.24 32.77 -8.18
C PRO A 426 -33.68 31.45 -7.68
N LYS A 427 -34.49 30.40 -7.62
CA LYS A 427 -34.13 29.10 -7.04
C LYS A 427 -32.88 28.48 -7.67
N GLU A 428 -32.72 28.63 -8.97
CA GLU A 428 -31.55 28.15 -9.74
C GLU A 428 -30.22 28.85 -9.38
N SER A 429 -30.32 30.07 -8.83
CA SER A 429 -29.15 30.88 -8.43
C SER A 429 -28.75 30.72 -6.97
N GLN A 430 -29.62 30.13 -6.11
CA GLN A 430 -29.40 30.11 -4.67
C GLN A 430 -28.18 29.32 -4.24
N ASP A 431 -27.81 28.25 -4.93
CA ASP A 431 -26.61 27.48 -4.66
C ASP A 431 -25.34 28.17 -5.19
N LEU A 432 -25.49 29.05 -6.18
CA LEU A 432 -24.37 29.70 -6.89
C LEU A 432 -24.01 31.08 -6.31
N VAL A 433 -24.88 31.71 -5.50
CA VAL A 433 -24.64 33.09 -4.99
C VAL A 433 -23.41 33.21 -4.09
N PHE A 434 -22.89 32.11 -3.58
CA PHE A 434 -21.66 32.07 -2.80
C PHE A 434 -20.40 31.84 -3.66
N ASP A 435 -20.57 31.55 -4.96
CA ASP A 435 -19.43 31.40 -5.87
C ASP A 435 -18.78 32.75 -6.16
N ARG A 436 -17.47 32.75 -6.34
CA ARG A 436 -16.69 33.95 -6.63
C ARG A 436 -17.09 34.56 -7.98
N PHE A 437 -17.36 35.87 -8.00
CA PHE A 437 -17.81 36.65 -9.18
C PHE A 437 -19.18 36.27 -9.69
N TYR A 438 -19.93 35.41 -9.01
CA TYR A 438 -21.27 35.06 -9.42
C TYR A 438 -22.26 36.22 -9.18
N ARG A 439 -23.15 36.42 -10.14
CA ARG A 439 -24.18 37.48 -10.13
C ARG A 439 -25.40 37.01 -10.88
N VAL A 440 -26.58 37.11 -10.25
CA VAL A 440 -27.87 36.70 -10.85
C VAL A 440 -28.16 37.48 -12.14
N ASP A 441 -27.89 38.78 -12.14
CA ASP A 441 -28.03 39.65 -13.33
C ASP A 441 -26.81 40.54 -13.50
N LYS A 442 -26.00 40.24 -14.52
CA LYS A 442 -24.75 40.97 -14.83
C LYS A 442 -25.01 42.42 -15.30
N ALA A 443 -26.13 42.70 -15.96
CA ALA A 443 -26.45 44.03 -16.48
C ALA A 443 -26.90 44.99 -15.35
N ARG A 444 -27.87 44.56 -14.53
CA ARG A 444 -28.41 45.33 -13.44
C ARG A 444 -27.37 45.56 -12.34
N SER A 445 -26.53 44.59 -12.07
CA SER A 445 -25.52 44.70 -11.03
C SER A 445 -24.31 45.57 -11.40
N ARG A 446 -24.09 45.90 -12.71
CA ARG A 446 -23.13 46.93 -13.10
C ARG A 446 -23.57 48.30 -12.67
N GLN A 447 -24.86 48.62 -12.77
CA GLN A 447 -25.44 49.90 -12.32
C GLN A 447 -25.43 50.05 -10.79
N THR A 448 -25.51 48.91 -10.08
CA THR A 448 -25.53 48.92 -8.60
C THR A 448 -24.18 48.66 -7.95
N GLY A 449 -23.07 48.50 -8.73
CA GLY A 449 -21.69 48.46 -8.22
C GLY A 449 -21.33 47.21 -7.40
N GLY A 450 -21.88 46.01 -7.73
CA GLY A 450 -21.51 44.76 -7.02
C GLY A 450 -20.29 44.08 -7.60
N THR A 451 -19.38 43.58 -6.76
CA THR A 451 -18.16 42.85 -7.17
C THR A 451 -18.43 41.35 -7.41
N GLY A 452 -19.49 40.79 -6.84
CA GLY A 452 -19.74 39.34 -6.81
C GLY A 452 -18.81 38.56 -5.88
N LEU A 453 -18.05 39.28 -5.04
CA LEU A 453 -17.12 38.67 -4.09
C LEU A 453 -17.66 38.67 -2.66
N GLY A 454 -18.56 39.56 -2.32
CA GLY A 454 -19.03 39.78 -0.95
C GLY A 454 -19.61 38.52 -0.28
N LEU A 455 -20.49 37.75 -0.94
CA LEU A 455 -21.06 36.53 -0.37
C LEU A 455 -20.03 35.40 -0.29
N ALA A 456 -19.09 35.31 -1.21
CA ALA A 456 -17.96 34.37 -1.13
C ALA A 456 -17.06 34.68 0.08
N ILE A 457 -16.80 35.97 0.36
CA ILE A 457 -16.08 36.42 1.55
C ILE A 457 -16.86 36.05 2.82
N VAL A 458 -18.16 36.30 2.83
CA VAL A 458 -19.05 35.92 3.96
C VAL A 458 -18.95 34.43 4.26
N GLN A 459 -19.11 33.59 3.26
CA GLN A 459 -19.05 32.14 3.43
C GLN A 459 -17.69 31.68 3.96
N ASN A 460 -16.60 32.23 3.44
CA ASN A 460 -15.24 31.89 3.87
C ASN A 460 -15.00 32.30 5.34
N ILE A 461 -15.37 33.52 5.73
CA ILE A 461 -15.23 33.98 7.12
C ILE A 461 -16.07 33.12 8.07
N VAL A 462 -17.31 32.80 7.69
CA VAL A 462 -18.19 31.96 8.52
C VAL A 462 -17.58 30.56 8.70
N LEU A 463 -16.97 29.99 7.67
CA LEU A 463 -16.27 28.70 7.75
C LEU A 463 -15.03 28.80 8.65
N LEU A 464 -14.24 29.87 8.57
CA LEU A 464 -13.09 30.12 9.45
C LEU A 464 -13.48 30.21 10.93
N HIS A 465 -14.70 30.67 11.23
CA HIS A 465 -15.28 30.65 12.58
C HIS A 465 -15.96 29.33 12.95
N HIS A 466 -15.79 28.24 12.15
CA HIS A 466 -16.47 26.96 12.33
C HIS A 466 -18.00 27.07 12.34
N GLY A 467 -18.52 28.12 11.70
CA GLY A 467 -19.93 28.40 11.58
C GLY A 467 -20.59 27.82 10.32
N THR A 468 -21.84 28.17 10.15
CA THR A 468 -22.61 27.83 8.94
C THR A 468 -23.48 29.02 8.54
N ILE A 469 -23.64 29.21 7.23
CA ILE A 469 -24.60 30.17 6.67
C ILE A 469 -25.69 29.43 5.91
N LYS A 470 -26.94 29.83 6.08
CA LYS A 470 -28.12 29.31 5.37
C LYS A 470 -28.81 30.45 4.65
N LEU A 471 -29.27 30.17 3.45
CA LEU A 471 -30.04 31.05 2.60
C LEU A 471 -31.46 30.52 2.48
N HIS A 472 -32.44 31.40 2.65
CA HIS A 472 -33.83 31.15 2.26
C HIS A 472 -34.30 32.38 1.49
N SER A 473 -34.78 32.17 0.27
CA SER A 473 -35.24 33.29 -0.58
C SER A 473 -36.35 32.86 -1.50
N GLU A 474 -37.25 33.77 -1.75
CA GLU A 474 -38.33 33.62 -2.72
C GLU A 474 -38.36 34.88 -3.62
N GLU A 475 -38.33 34.64 -4.92
CA GLU A 475 -38.29 35.73 -5.92
C GLU A 475 -39.54 36.59 -5.79
N GLY A 476 -39.33 37.91 -5.68
CA GLY A 476 -40.40 38.91 -5.47
C GLY A 476 -40.86 39.09 -4.00
N THR A 477 -40.40 38.27 -3.07
CA THR A 477 -40.82 38.30 -1.66
C THR A 477 -39.69 38.80 -0.74
N GLY A 478 -38.42 38.41 -1.00
CA GLY A 478 -37.27 38.83 -0.22
C GLY A 478 -36.28 37.68 0.05
N THR A 479 -35.26 37.99 0.87
CA THR A 479 -34.20 37.07 1.20
C THR A 479 -33.91 37.04 2.69
N THR A 480 -33.59 35.86 3.20
CA THR A 480 -33.13 35.65 4.58
C THR A 480 -31.80 34.91 4.59
N PHE A 481 -30.77 35.55 5.12
CA PHE A 481 -29.52 34.89 5.47
C PHE A 481 -29.48 34.60 6.97
N THR A 482 -29.14 33.38 7.35
CA THR A 482 -28.97 32.96 8.74
C THR A 482 -27.53 32.48 8.95
N VAL A 483 -26.75 33.23 9.70
CA VAL A 483 -25.38 32.91 10.10
C VAL A 483 -25.40 32.31 11.50
N ARG A 484 -24.80 31.13 11.67
CA ARG A 484 -24.64 30.43 12.95
C ARG A 484 -23.16 30.29 13.27
N ILE A 485 -22.71 30.80 14.42
CA ILE A 485 -21.32 30.74 14.87
C ILE A 485 -21.26 30.16 16.28
N PRO A 486 -20.26 29.33 16.62
CA PRO A 486 -20.02 28.88 17.99
C PRO A 486 -19.74 30.08 18.92
N LEU A 487 -20.23 30.03 20.19
CA LEU A 487 -19.93 31.04 21.19
C LEU A 487 -18.46 31.02 21.62
N ASN A 488 -17.87 29.82 21.67
CA ASN A 488 -16.46 29.62 21.98
C ASN A 488 -15.72 29.15 20.72
N TYR A 489 -14.57 29.72 20.41
CA TYR A 489 -13.74 29.33 19.31
C TYR A 489 -12.93 28.07 19.69
N VAL A 490 -13.10 27.01 18.94
CA VAL A 490 -12.33 25.78 19.09
C VAL A 490 -11.32 25.75 17.97
N GLY A 491 -10.06 26.15 18.25
CA GLY A 491 -8.94 26.19 17.33
C GLY A 491 -8.39 24.82 16.98
#